data_2349a40273003009e39c04ccac77413c
#
_entry.id   2349a40273003009e39c04ccac77413c
#
_cell.length_a   1.000
_cell.length_b   1.000
_cell.length_c   1.000
_cell.angle_alpha   90.00
_cell.angle_beta   90.00
_cell.angle_gamma   90.00
#
_symmetry.space_group_name_H-M   'P 1'
#
loop_
_entity.id
_entity.type
_entity.pdbx_description
1 polymer ?
#
loop_
_entity_poly.entity_id
_entity_poly.type
_entity_poly.pdbx_seq_one_letter_code
_entity_poly.pdbx_strand_id
1 'polypeptide(L)'
;VKSEELRVTGERRSFLETAKPFIIALWLSLLFFPFKGLNAAFIFFVVCSVILVSLRFLAGFERAFKGLPQYFRDIIRTAGSLPPGLRLIAGCVFFLSLCVLPFTVRDYFLDVAILACIYIMLALGLNVIVGFAGLLNLGFVAFYAIGAYTYALLNTRFGFDFWSALPFSVGITSLFGFLLAIPALRLKGDYLAIVTLGFGEIVRLILNNWDSVTRGPNGISGISPPVILSMPIGKLSSYYYLVLFFVVVTVFITRRVYASRIGRAWVAIREDEIASSVMGINTTAYKLYAFAFGAFWAGLAGAIFAGKMQFVSPESFTFMESVLILCMVILGGLGSIAGVVLGAFILILLPEILREIQLYRMLALGIGLVLLMIFRPQGLLGGKGASFRS
;
A
#
# COMPACT_ATOMS: atom_id res chain seq x y z
N VAL A 1 55.54 -13.35 -17.98
CA VAL A 1 54.63 -12.82 -19.02
C VAL A 1 53.16 -12.99 -18.59
N LYS A 2 52.70 -14.19 -18.14
CA LYS A 2 51.31 -14.43 -17.75
C LYS A 2 50.83 -13.68 -16.49
N SER A 3 51.74 -13.31 -15.59
CA SER A 3 51.43 -12.56 -14.36
C SER A 3 51.31 -11.05 -14.61
N GLU A 4 51.97 -10.50 -15.63
CA GLU A 4 51.81 -9.10 -16.02
C GLU A 4 50.53 -8.84 -16.81
N GLU A 5 50.14 -9.75 -17.70
CA GLU A 5 48.83 -9.65 -18.42
C GLU A 5 47.62 -9.69 -17.44
N LEU A 6 47.70 -10.50 -16.40
CA LEU A 6 46.64 -10.58 -15.36
C LEU A 6 46.57 -9.32 -14.51
N ARG A 7 47.70 -8.64 -14.27
CA ARG A 7 47.74 -7.35 -13.57
C ARG A 7 47.16 -6.21 -14.41
N VAL A 8 47.52 -6.15 -15.70
CA VAL A 8 47.04 -5.12 -16.63
C VAL A 8 45.53 -5.29 -16.90
N THR A 9 45.02 -6.51 -16.98
CA THR A 9 43.57 -6.77 -17.11
C THR A 9 42.80 -6.46 -15.83
N GLY A 10 43.40 -6.65 -14.65
CA GLY A 10 42.82 -6.28 -13.35
C GLY A 10 42.74 -4.76 -13.17
N GLU A 11 43.78 -4.03 -13.49
CA GLU A 11 43.77 -2.57 -13.44
C GLU A 11 42.81 -1.92 -14.45
N ARG A 12 42.74 -2.42 -15.68
CA ARG A 12 41.73 -1.97 -16.66
C ARG A 12 40.30 -2.21 -16.21
N ARG A 13 39.99 -3.36 -15.61
CA ARG A 13 38.68 -3.61 -15.04
C ARG A 13 38.34 -2.68 -13.87
N SER A 14 39.28 -2.43 -12.99
CA SER A 14 39.12 -1.49 -11.86
C SER A 14 38.89 -0.06 -12.37
N PHE A 15 39.62 0.40 -13.38
CA PHE A 15 39.48 1.73 -13.98
C PHE A 15 38.09 1.87 -14.70
N LEU A 16 37.71 0.90 -15.51
CA LEU A 16 36.42 0.90 -16.19
C LEU A 16 35.24 0.87 -15.21
N GLU A 17 35.35 0.14 -14.12
CA GLU A 17 34.33 0.15 -13.07
C GLU A 17 34.22 1.47 -12.33
N THR A 18 35.34 2.17 -12.13
CA THR A 18 35.38 3.49 -11.51
C THR A 18 34.87 4.59 -12.44
N ALA A 19 35.07 4.44 -13.75
CA ALA A 19 34.61 5.40 -14.75
C ALA A 19 33.12 5.27 -15.15
N LYS A 20 32.51 4.09 -14.97
CA LYS A 20 31.09 3.84 -15.34
C LYS A 20 30.10 4.92 -14.89
N PRO A 21 30.07 5.39 -13.61
CA PRO A 21 29.11 6.41 -13.19
C PRO A 21 29.29 7.73 -13.91
N PHE A 22 30.54 8.12 -14.20
CA PHE A 22 30.85 9.36 -14.93
C PHE A 22 30.44 9.25 -16.40
N ILE A 23 30.64 8.10 -17.04
CA ILE A 23 30.22 7.85 -18.43
C ILE A 23 28.69 7.92 -18.55
N ILE A 24 27.96 7.34 -17.60
CA ILE A 24 26.49 7.37 -17.56
C ILE A 24 26.00 8.81 -17.32
N ALA A 25 26.62 9.55 -16.40
CA ALA A 25 26.27 10.93 -16.12
C ALA A 25 26.55 11.83 -17.34
N LEU A 26 27.65 11.62 -18.04
CA LEU A 26 27.99 12.33 -19.27
C LEU A 26 26.99 12.06 -20.38
N TRP A 27 26.60 10.80 -20.58
CA TRP A 27 25.63 10.41 -21.59
C TRP A 27 24.26 11.03 -21.33
N LEU A 28 23.80 11.00 -20.06
CA LEU A 28 22.54 11.63 -19.66
C LEU A 28 22.58 13.16 -19.83
N SER A 29 23.71 13.80 -19.52
CA SER A 29 23.85 15.26 -19.68
C SER A 29 23.87 15.68 -21.16
N LEU A 30 24.44 14.83 -22.02
CA LEU A 30 24.47 15.05 -23.47
C LEU A 30 23.06 14.96 -24.09
N LEU A 31 22.21 14.06 -23.58
CA LEU A 31 20.80 13.98 -23.93
C LEU A 31 20.00 15.22 -23.48
N PHE A 32 20.42 15.87 -22.41
CA PHE A 32 19.74 17.04 -21.85
C PHE A 32 20.16 18.35 -22.53
N PHE A 33 21.32 18.35 -23.22
CA PHE A 33 21.93 19.50 -23.85
C PHE A 33 21.02 20.23 -24.87
N PRO A 34 20.29 19.54 -25.80
CA PRO A 34 19.47 20.20 -26.80
C PRO A 34 18.24 20.91 -26.23
N PHE A 35 17.83 20.59 -24.98
CA PHE A 35 16.60 21.13 -24.39
C PHE A 35 16.81 22.37 -23.51
N LYS A 36 17.96 22.53 -22.85
CA LYS A 36 18.16 23.58 -21.82
C LYS A 36 19.52 24.31 -21.90
N GLY A 37 20.35 24.02 -22.91
CA GLY A 37 21.65 24.68 -23.11
C GLY A 37 22.80 24.16 -22.24
N LEU A 38 24.01 24.68 -22.50
CA LEU A 38 25.27 24.15 -21.95
C LEU A 38 25.37 24.25 -20.42
N ASN A 39 24.91 25.36 -19.84
CA ASN A 39 25.00 25.58 -18.39
C ASN A 39 24.10 24.62 -17.60
N ALA A 40 22.89 24.37 -18.08
CA ALA A 40 21.97 23.42 -17.44
C ALA A 40 22.44 21.97 -17.59
N ALA A 41 23.01 21.60 -18.75
CA ALA A 41 23.60 20.27 -18.97
C ALA A 41 24.81 20.04 -18.06
N PHE A 42 25.63 21.05 -17.82
CA PHE A 42 26.79 20.96 -16.91
C PHE A 42 26.36 20.80 -15.44
N ILE A 43 25.36 21.58 -14.98
CA ILE A 43 24.77 21.43 -13.64
C ILE A 43 24.18 20.03 -13.47
N PHE A 44 23.45 19.54 -14.47
CA PHE A 44 22.87 18.21 -14.47
C PHE A 44 23.93 17.12 -14.42
N PHE A 45 25.02 17.26 -15.18
CA PHE A 45 26.20 16.36 -15.11
C PHE A 45 26.78 16.29 -13.72
N VAL A 46 27.02 17.44 -13.08
CA VAL A 46 27.60 17.51 -11.73
C VAL A 46 26.67 16.85 -10.72
N VAL A 47 25.37 17.17 -10.77
CA VAL A 47 24.37 16.58 -9.87
C VAL A 47 24.26 15.06 -10.06
N CYS A 48 24.16 14.58 -11.30
CA CYS A 48 24.12 13.13 -11.58
C CYS A 48 25.41 12.43 -11.16
N SER A 49 26.58 13.05 -11.38
CA SER A 49 27.86 12.49 -10.95
C SER A 49 27.92 12.39 -9.42
N VAL A 50 27.54 13.44 -8.70
CA VAL A 50 27.49 13.45 -7.23
C VAL A 50 26.51 12.37 -6.73
N ILE A 51 25.33 12.25 -7.32
CA ILE A 51 24.35 11.22 -6.95
C ILE A 51 24.90 9.80 -7.19
N LEU A 52 25.49 9.55 -8.37
CA LEU A 52 26.02 8.22 -8.72
C LEU A 52 27.25 7.85 -7.87
N VAL A 53 28.10 8.82 -7.53
CA VAL A 53 29.23 8.62 -6.61
C VAL A 53 28.74 8.41 -5.18
N SER A 54 27.72 9.18 -4.73
CA SER A 54 27.08 9.01 -3.41
C SER A 54 26.40 7.65 -3.28
N LEU A 55 25.73 7.18 -4.33
CA LEU A 55 25.14 5.82 -4.37
C LEU A 55 26.22 4.74 -4.28
N ARG A 56 27.41 4.97 -4.81
CA ARG A 56 28.55 4.05 -4.70
C ARG A 56 29.18 4.06 -3.31
N PHE A 57 29.24 5.24 -2.67
CA PHE A 57 29.64 5.39 -1.27
C PHE A 57 28.62 4.71 -0.34
N LEU A 58 27.31 4.81 -0.66
CA LEU A 58 26.23 4.10 0.01
C LEU A 58 26.30 2.58 -0.21
N ALA A 59 26.75 2.10 -1.37
CA ALA A 59 27.03 0.67 -1.59
C ALA A 59 28.20 0.16 -0.74
N GLY A 60 29.18 1.03 -0.41
CA GLY A 60 30.20 0.77 0.63
C GLY A 60 29.61 0.73 2.04
N PHE A 61 28.55 1.51 2.28
CA PHE A 61 27.75 1.53 3.51
C PHE A 61 26.89 0.26 3.67
N GLU A 62 26.67 -0.49 2.58
CA GLU A 62 25.98 -1.80 2.59
C GLU A 62 26.59 -2.79 3.59
N ARG A 63 27.93 -2.71 3.83
CA ARG A 63 28.60 -3.56 4.82
C ARG A 63 28.29 -3.15 6.26
N ALA A 64 28.11 -1.87 6.53
CA ALA A 64 27.68 -1.35 7.84
C ALA A 64 26.18 -1.59 8.08
N PHE A 65 25.36 -1.47 7.03
CA PHE A 65 23.92 -1.73 7.09
C PHE A 65 23.54 -3.23 7.09
N LYS A 66 24.46 -4.13 6.73
CA LYS A 66 24.25 -5.59 6.86
C LYS A 66 23.99 -6.02 8.30
N GLY A 67 24.45 -5.27 9.27
CA GLY A 67 24.18 -5.53 10.71
C GLY A 67 22.77 -5.12 11.16
N LEU A 68 22.23 -4.00 10.67
CA LEU A 68 20.88 -3.52 11.06
C LEU A 68 19.74 -4.49 10.69
N PRO A 69 19.73 -5.10 9.48
CA PRO A 69 18.72 -6.11 9.14
C PRO A 69 18.81 -7.39 9.98
N GLN A 70 19.97 -7.73 10.49
CA GLN A 70 20.13 -8.85 11.42
C GLN A 70 19.52 -8.50 12.79
N TYR A 71 19.76 -7.31 13.30
CA TYR A 71 19.20 -6.85 14.58
C TYR A 71 17.65 -6.82 14.54
N PHE A 72 17.06 -6.30 13.47
CA PHE A 72 15.60 -6.36 13.28
C PHE A 72 15.06 -7.79 13.11
N ARG A 73 15.78 -8.63 12.38
CA ARG A 73 15.44 -10.07 12.25
C ARG A 73 15.56 -10.80 13.56
N ASP A 74 16.56 -10.47 14.36
CA ASP A 74 16.78 -11.09 15.65
C ASP A 74 15.72 -10.64 16.66
N ILE A 75 15.28 -9.38 16.64
CA ILE A 75 14.11 -8.91 17.40
C ILE A 75 12.85 -9.67 17.00
N ILE A 76 12.59 -9.83 15.70
CA ILE A 76 11.40 -10.55 15.21
C ILE A 76 11.52 -12.06 15.44
N ARG A 77 12.72 -12.65 15.31
CA ARG A 77 13.00 -14.04 15.66
C ARG A 77 12.88 -14.27 17.16
N THR A 78 13.39 -13.36 17.96
CA THR A 78 13.26 -13.38 19.42
C THR A 78 11.81 -13.21 19.85
N ALA A 79 11.05 -12.30 19.20
CA ALA A 79 9.60 -12.23 19.36
C ALA A 79 8.88 -13.52 18.89
N GLY A 80 9.42 -14.17 17.86
CA GLY A 80 8.95 -15.49 17.37
C GLY A 80 9.32 -16.68 18.28
N SER A 81 10.38 -16.59 19.05
CA SER A 81 10.84 -17.64 19.99
C SER A 81 10.31 -17.44 21.41
N LEU A 82 9.59 -16.35 21.68
CA LEU A 82 8.95 -16.11 22.97
C LEU A 82 7.93 -17.22 23.28
N PRO A 83 7.85 -17.71 24.52
CA PRO A 83 6.84 -18.67 24.93
C PRO A 83 5.44 -18.13 24.64
N PRO A 84 4.45 -18.98 24.34
CA PRO A 84 3.13 -18.56 23.89
C PRO A 84 2.44 -17.57 24.84
N GLY A 85 2.68 -17.70 26.15
CA GLY A 85 2.18 -16.74 27.16
C GLY A 85 2.78 -15.34 27.00
N LEU A 86 4.07 -15.23 26.74
CA LEU A 86 4.76 -13.94 26.60
C LEU A 86 4.39 -13.22 25.28
N ARG A 87 4.09 -13.98 24.20
CA ARG A 87 3.54 -13.43 22.96
C ARG A 87 2.15 -12.84 23.18
N LEU A 88 1.32 -13.52 23.96
CA LEU A 88 -0.02 -13.06 24.28
C LEU A 88 0.05 -11.77 25.11
N ILE A 89 0.93 -11.73 26.12
CA ILE A 89 1.18 -10.53 26.94
C ILE A 89 1.68 -9.37 26.07
N ALA A 90 2.68 -9.60 25.21
CA ALA A 90 3.19 -8.56 24.30
C ALA A 90 2.11 -8.03 23.34
N GLY A 91 1.26 -8.92 22.81
CA GLY A 91 0.10 -8.55 22.01
C GLY A 91 -0.93 -7.73 22.78
N CYS A 92 -1.25 -8.13 24.02
CA CYS A 92 -2.14 -7.39 24.90
C CYS A 92 -1.60 -6.01 25.27
N VAL A 93 -0.29 -5.91 25.60
CA VAL A 93 0.38 -4.63 25.90
C VAL A 93 0.35 -3.70 24.68
N PHE A 94 0.65 -4.22 23.50
CA PHE A 94 0.56 -3.46 22.25
C PHE A 94 -0.87 -2.97 21.98
N PHE A 95 -1.87 -3.84 22.13
CA PHE A 95 -3.27 -3.47 21.96
C PHE A 95 -3.72 -2.43 23.00
N LEU A 96 -3.29 -2.61 24.25
CA LEU A 96 -3.58 -1.66 25.33
C LEU A 96 -2.95 -0.29 25.05
N SER A 97 -1.73 -0.25 24.51
CA SER A 97 -1.08 1.02 24.13
C SER A 97 -1.86 1.76 23.04
N LEU A 98 -2.42 1.03 22.05
CA LEU A 98 -3.30 1.61 21.03
C LEU A 98 -4.61 2.15 21.66
N CYS A 99 -5.17 1.46 22.65
CA CYS A 99 -6.38 1.92 23.35
C CYS A 99 -6.14 3.16 24.20
N VAL A 100 -4.95 3.34 24.77
CA VAL A 100 -4.58 4.51 25.59
C VAL A 100 -4.22 5.74 24.74
N LEU A 101 -3.88 5.54 23.46
CA LEU A 101 -3.42 6.59 22.56
C LEU A 101 -4.33 7.84 22.51
N PRO A 102 -5.68 7.73 22.45
CA PRO A 102 -6.56 8.91 22.42
C PRO A 102 -6.51 9.79 23.66
N PHE A 103 -6.01 9.28 24.81
CA PHE A 103 -5.90 10.04 26.05
C PHE A 103 -4.56 10.76 26.20
N THR A 104 -3.54 10.31 25.45
CA THR A 104 -2.17 10.82 25.60
C THR A 104 -1.75 11.75 24.47
N VAL A 105 -2.45 11.68 23.31
CA VAL A 105 -2.05 12.33 22.07
C VAL A 105 -3.02 13.47 21.73
N ARG A 106 -2.51 14.58 21.15
CA ARG A 106 -3.33 15.70 20.69
C ARG A 106 -4.25 15.28 19.54
N ASP A 107 -5.40 15.96 19.42
CA ASP A 107 -6.44 15.70 18.40
C ASP A 107 -5.88 15.57 16.96
N TYR A 108 -4.90 16.39 16.62
CA TYR A 108 -4.24 16.35 15.33
C TYR A 108 -3.59 14.98 15.02
N PHE A 109 -2.78 14.45 15.93
CA PHE A 109 -2.15 13.14 15.74
C PHE A 109 -3.16 11.99 15.80
N LEU A 110 -4.25 12.20 16.51
CA LEU A 110 -5.37 11.26 16.55
C LEU A 110 -6.08 11.20 15.19
N ASP A 111 -6.23 12.35 14.51
CA ASP A 111 -6.77 12.42 13.16
C ASP A 111 -5.89 11.67 12.15
N VAL A 112 -4.58 11.86 12.22
CA VAL A 112 -3.59 11.12 11.41
C VAL A 112 -3.65 9.61 11.71
N ALA A 113 -3.82 9.22 12.97
CA ALA A 113 -3.93 7.81 13.37
C ALA A 113 -5.22 7.17 12.81
N ILE A 114 -6.34 7.88 12.78
CA ILE A 114 -7.58 7.43 12.15
C ILE A 114 -7.37 7.22 10.66
N LEU A 115 -6.72 8.17 9.98
CA LEU A 115 -6.41 8.06 8.57
C LEU A 115 -5.50 6.86 8.30
N ALA A 116 -4.44 6.68 9.10
CA ALA A 116 -3.56 5.50 9.02
C ALA A 116 -4.34 4.19 9.17
N CYS A 117 -5.29 4.12 10.10
CA CYS A 117 -6.16 2.95 10.28
C CYS A 117 -7.02 2.66 9.04
N ILE A 118 -7.58 3.69 8.37
CA ILE A 118 -8.33 3.53 7.11
C ILE A 118 -7.42 2.99 6.01
N TYR A 119 -6.23 3.55 5.85
CA TYR A 119 -5.27 3.05 4.86
C TYR A 119 -4.72 1.65 5.18
N ILE A 120 -4.62 1.26 6.44
CA ILE A 120 -4.31 -0.13 6.82
C ILE A 120 -5.38 -1.09 6.29
N MET A 121 -6.67 -0.76 6.41
CA MET A 121 -7.73 -1.59 5.85
C MET A 121 -7.66 -1.68 4.33
N LEU A 122 -7.42 -0.55 3.64
CA LEU A 122 -7.23 -0.49 2.19
C LEU A 122 -6.02 -1.32 1.76
N ALA A 123 -4.88 -1.14 2.41
CA ALA A 123 -3.66 -1.88 2.10
C ALA A 123 -3.80 -3.38 2.35
N LEU A 124 -4.50 -3.80 3.41
CA LEU A 124 -4.80 -5.22 3.65
C LEU A 124 -5.75 -5.79 2.60
N GLY A 125 -6.76 -5.03 2.15
CA GLY A 125 -7.63 -5.42 1.04
C GLY A 125 -6.87 -5.61 -0.26
N LEU A 126 -6.00 -4.66 -0.62
CA LEU A 126 -5.14 -4.77 -1.79
C LEU A 126 -4.12 -5.91 -1.67
N ASN A 127 -3.58 -6.16 -0.47
CA ASN A 127 -2.64 -7.25 -0.22
C ASN A 127 -3.25 -8.63 -0.49
N VAL A 128 -4.57 -8.79 -0.37
CA VAL A 128 -5.22 -10.04 -0.78
C VAL A 128 -5.12 -10.25 -2.29
N ILE A 129 -5.35 -9.20 -3.07
CA ILE A 129 -5.32 -9.28 -4.53
C ILE A 129 -3.87 -9.39 -5.02
N VAL A 130 -2.99 -8.48 -4.61
CA VAL A 130 -1.61 -8.38 -5.10
C VAL A 130 -0.69 -9.34 -4.35
N GLY A 131 -0.80 -9.38 -3.03
CA GLY A 131 0.12 -10.13 -2.18
C GLY A 131 -0.17 -11.62 -2.12
N PHE A 132 -1.43 -12.04 -1.99
CA PHE A 132 -1.79 -13.47 -1.89
C PHE A 132 -2.08 -14.09 -3.25
N ALA A 133 -2.90 -13.44 -4.09
CA ALA A 133 -3.29 -13.99 -5.39
C ALA A 133 -2.33 -13.62 -6.54
N GLY A 134 -1.40 -12.68 -6.35
CA GLY A 134 -0.42 -12.27 -7.34
C GLY A 134 -1.00 -11.46 -8.51
N LEU A 135 -2.15 -10.81 -8.32
CA LEU A 135 -2.87 -10.09 -9.35
C LEU A 135 -2.63 -8.59 -9.20
N LEU A 136 -1.88 -7.98 -10.11
CA LEU A 136 -1.58 -6.54 -10.05
C LEU A 136 -2.84 -5.72 -10.30
N ASN A 137 -3.17 -4.83 -9.36
CA ASN A 137 -4.33 -3.96 -9.42
C ASN A 137 -3.94 -2.51 -9.12
N LEU A 138 -4.05 -1.65 -10.15
CA LEU A 138 -3.77 -0.21 -10.07
C LEU A 138 -5.04 0.65 -9.95
N GLY A 139 -6.21 0.07 -10.09
CA GLY A 139 -7.51 0.74 -9.96
C GLY A 139 -8.20 0.50 -8.61
N PHE A 140 -7.47 0.12 -7.57
CA PHE A 140 -8.05 -0.29 -6.30
C PHE A 140 -8.84 0.84 -5.62
N VAL A 141 -8.45 2.09 -5.83
CA VAL A 141 -9.15 3.27 -5.30
C VAL A 141 -10.60 3.40 -5.82
N ALA A 142 -10.93 2.82 -6.97
CA ALA A 142 -12.30 2.79 -7.46
C ALA A 142 -13.25 2.10 -6.49
N PHE A 143 -12.83 0.99 -5.88
CA PHE A 143 -13.63 0.29 -4.88
C PHE A 143 -13.80 1.14 -3.61
N TYR A 144 -12.76 1.85 -3.23
CA TYR A 144 -12.82 2.81 -2.13
C TYR A 144 -13.83 3.93 -2.41
N ALA A 145 -13.79 4.50 -3.63
CA ALA A 145 -14.75 5.51 -4.08
C ALA A 145 -16.19 4.98 -4.11
N ILE A 146 -16.42 3.79 -4.73
CA ILE A 146 -17.76 3.18 -4.80
C ILE A 146 -18.34 3.00 -3.39
N GLY A 147 -17.54 2.51 -2.44
CA GLY A 147 -17.97 2.35 -1.06
C GLY A 147 -18.35 3.66 -0.37
N ALA A 148 -17.51 4.69 -0.53
CA ALA A 148 -17.73 6.02 0.02
C ALA A 148 -18.99 6.69 -0.55
N TYR A 149 -19.14 6.67 -1.88
CA TYR A 149 -20.31 7.25 -2.55
C TYR A 149 -21.60 6.48 -2.28
N THR A 150 -21.54 5.15 -2.18
CA THR A 150 -22.71 4.35 -1.81
C THR A 150 -23.23 4.73 -0.42
N TYR A 151 -22.32 4.84 0.56
CA TYR A 151 -22.71 5.30 1.89
C TYR A 151 -23.24 6.75 1.85
N ALA A 152 -22.54 7.66 1.17
CA ALA A 152 -22.94 9.06 1.06
C ALA A 152 -24.36 9.20 0.47
N LEU A 153 -24.66 8.47 -0.61
CA LEU A 153 -25.97 8.50 -1.27
C LEU A 153 -27.08 7.92 -0.41
N LEU A 154 -26.84 6.77 0.22
CA LEU A 154 -27.83 6.13 1.12
C LEU A 154 -28.13 7.02 2.33
N ASN A 155 -27.11 7.66 2.90
CA ASN A 155 -27.28 8.54 4.03
C ASN A 155 -28.00 9.84 3.67
N THR A 156 -27.54 10.56 2.61
CA THR A 156 -28.07 11.90 2.27
C THR A 156 -29.42 11.86 1.58
N ARG A 157 -29.72 10.85 0.74
CA ARG A 157 -30.98 10.77 -0.01
C ARG A 157 -32.04 9.92 0.65
N PHE A 158 -31.65 8.83 1.30
CA PHE A 158 -32.58 7.86 1.89
C PHE A 158 -32.59 7.92 3.42
N GLY A 159 -31.74 8.72 4.06
CA GLY A 159 -31.67 8.86 5.52
C GLY A 159 -31.20 7.61 6.26
N PHE A 160 -30.49 6.68 5.57
CA PHE A 160 -29.99 5.49 6.23
C PHE A 160 -28.88 5.84 7.22
N ASP A 161 -28.96 5.23 8.40
CA ASP A 161 -27.88 5.29 9.38
C ASP A 161 -26.64 4.55 8.90
N PHE A 162 -25.48 4.86 9.51
CA PHE A 162 -24.22 4.23 9.17
C PHE A 162 -24.28 2.69 9.18
N TRP A 163 -24.89 2.10 10.20
CA TRP A 163 -24.94 0.65 10.36
C TRP A 163 -25.84 -0.03 9.33
N SER A 164 -26.92 0.61 8.94
CA SER A 164 -27.83 0.09 7.90
C SER A 164 -27.26 0.28 6.49
N ALA A 165 -26.54 1.38 6.22
CA ALA A 165 -25.93 1.65 4.93
C ALA A 165 -24.64 0.85 4.68
N LEU A 166 -23.91 0.47 5.75
CA LEU A 166 -22.62 -0.22 5.66
C LEU A 166 -22.69 -1.56 4.90
N PRO A 167 -23.66 -2.48 5.15
CA PRO A 167 -23.78 -3.71 4.38
C PRO A 167 -23.99 -3.47 2.88
N PHE A 168 -24.75 -2.43 2.52
CA PHE A 168 -24.98 -2.05 1.12
C PHE A 168 -23.69 -1.50 0.48
N SER A 169 -22.97 -0.63 1.18
CA SER A 169 -21.69 -0.10 0.69
C SER A 169 -20.70 -1.22 0.40
N VAL A 170 -20.55 -2.14 1.34
CA VAL A 170 -19.67 -3.28 1.22
C VAL A 170 -20.15 -4.27 0.15
N GLY A 171 -21.44 -4.57 0.11
CA GLY A 171 -22.04 -5.50 -0.85
C GLY A 171 -21.92 -5.01 -2.29
N ILE A 172 -22.27 -3.74 -2.54
CA ILE A 172 -22.17 -3.12 -3.87
C ILE A 172 -20.71 -3.07 -4.30
N THR A 173 -19.81 -2.65 -3.43
CA THR A 173 -18.37 -2.59 -3.77
C THR A 173 -17.79 -3.98 -4.07
N SER A 174 -18.18 -4.99 -3.29
CA SER A 174 -17.77 -6.38 -3.53
C SER A 174 -18.30 -6.91 -4.86
N LEU A 175 -19.54 -6.55 -5.23
CA LEU A 175 -20.13 -6.87 -6.53
C LEU A 175 -19.34 -6.23 -7.68
N PHE A 176 -18.96 -4.96 -7.57
CA PHE A 176 -18.11 -4.29 -8.57
C PHE A 176 -16.72 -4.94 -8.63
N GLY A 177 -16.16 -5.38 -7.51
CA GLY A 177 -14.92 -6.16 -7.48
C GLY A 177 -15.06 -7.48 -8.24
N PHE A 178 -16.16 -8.18 -8.05
CA PHE A 178 -16.47 -9.40 -8.79
C PHE A 178 -16.66 -9.12 -10.30
N LEU A 179 -17.39 -8.09 -10.67
CA LEU A 179 -17.62 -7.68 -12.06
C LEU A 179 -16.34 -7.30 -12.78
N LEU A 180 -15.45 -6.54 -12.13
CA LEU A 180 -14.15 -6.19 -12.69
C LEU A 180 -13.26 -7.43 -12.90
N ALA A 181 -13.35 -8.40 -12.01
CA ALA A 181 -12.53 -9.58 -12.11
C ALA A 181 -12.85 -10.42 -13.38
N ILE A 182 -14.09 -10.39 -13.89
CA ILE A 182 -14.47 -11.16 -15.09
C ILE A 182 -13.60 -10.83 -16.32
N PRO A 183 -13.49 -9.56 -16.77
CA PRO A 183 -12.56 -9.21 -17.86
C PRO A 183 -11.10 -9.36 -17.45
N ALA A 184 -10.77 -9.08 -16.18
CA ALA A 184 -9.41 -9.16 -15.65
C ALA A 184 -8.83 -10.59 -15.68
N LEU A 185 -9.66 -11.62 -15.55
CA LEU A 185 -9.23 -13.04 -15.60
C LEU A 185 -8.57 -13.45 -16.90
N ARG A 186 -8.89 -12.78 -18.01
CA ARG A 186 -8.32 -13.08 -19.34
C ARG A 186 -6.94 -12.44 -19.54
N LEU A 187 -6.54 -11.57 -18.63
CA LEU A 187 -5.34 -10.74 -18.75
C LEU A 187 -4.30 -11.18 -17.73
N LYS A 188 -3.03 -11.05 -18.08
CA LYS A 188 -1.90 -11.40 -17.21
C LYS A 188 -0.91 -10.26 -17.14
N GLY A 189 -0.22 -10.15 -15.99
CA GLY A 189 0.86 -9.18 -15.79
C GLY A 189 0.42 -7.73 -16.02
N ASP A 190 1.14 -7.04 -16.89
CA ASP A 190 0.98 -5.60 -17.13
C ASP A 190 -0.36 -5.23 -17.78
N TYR A 191 -0.92 -6.12 -18.63
CA TYR A 191 -2.24 -5.88 -19.22
C TYR A 191 -3.35 -5.84 -18.18
N LEU A 192 -3.26 -6.65 -17.13
CA LEU A 192 -4.17 -6.60 -16.01
C LEU A 192 -4.06 -5.27 -15.25
N ALA A 193 -2.84 -4.77 -15.05
CA ALA A 193 -2.59 -3.49 -14.43
C ALA A 193 -3.23 -2.33 -15.21
N ILE A 194 -3.06 -2.31 -16.55
CA ILE A 194 -3.63 -1.27 -17.42
C ILE A 194 -5.16 -1.29 -17.37
N VAL A 195 -5.79 -2.46 -17.43
CA VAL A 195 -7.26 -2.58 -17.39
C VAL A 195 -7.82 -2.17 -16.04
N THR A 196 -7.16 -2.55 -14.94
CA THR A 196 -7.60 -2.13 -13.60
C THR A 196 -7.41 -0.62 -13.39
N LEU A 197 -6.33 -0.02 -13.92
CA LEU A 197 -6.14 1.42 -13.94
C LEU A 197 -7.25 2.11 -14.74
N GLY A 198 -7.54 1.63 -15.96
CA GLY A 198 -8.62 2.17 -16.79
C GLY A 198 -9.97 2.11 -16.09
N PHE A 199 -10.26 1.02 -15.38
CA PHE A 199 -11.47 0.92 -14.54
C PHE A 199 -11.49 2.00 -13.45
N GLY A 200 -10.36 2.23 -12.77
CA GLY A 200 -10.24 3.28 -11.76
C GLY A 200 -10.59 4.65 -12.30
N GLU A 201 -10.01 5.00 -13.45
CA GLU A 201 -10.28 6.28 -14.11
C GLU A 201 -11.70 6.37 -14.67
N ILE A 202 -12.29 5.30 -15.21
CA ILE A 202 -13.69 5.26 -15.66
C ILE A 202 -14.61 5.54 -14.48
N VAL A 203 -14.43 4.90 -13.33
CA VAL A 203 -15.25 5.15 -12.14
C VAL A 203 -15.12 6.61 -11.70
N ARG A 204 -13.89 7.15 -11.64
CA ARG A 204 -13.65 8.55 -11.28
C ARG A 204 -14.34 9.51 -12.25
N LEU A 205 -14.25 9.26 -13.57
CA LEU A 205 -14.90 10.07 -14.59
C LEU A 205 -16.43 9.99 -14.48
N ILE A 206 -17.00 8.82 -14.22
CA ILE A 206 -18.45 8.66 -14.00
C ILE A 206 -18.86 9.50 -12.77
N LEU A 207 -18.14 9.38 -11.66
CA LEU A 207 -18.44 10.14 -10.45
C LEU A 207 -18.32 11.66 -10.66
N ASN A 208 -17.41 12.10 -11.53
CA ASN A 208 -17.17 13.51 -11.84
C ASN A 208 -18.20 14.10 -12.81
N ASN A 209 -18.79 13.28 -13.69
CA ASN A 209 -19.70 13.77 -14.73
C ASN A 209 -21.20 13.44 -14.45
N TRP A 210 -21.51 12.69 -13.41
CA TRP A 210 -22.88 12.31 -13.08
C TRP A 210 -23.53 13.29 -12.09
N ASP A 211 -23.73 14.54 -12.50
CA ASP A 211 -24.20 15.62 -11.63
C ASP A 211 -25.51 15.33 -10.91
N SER A 212 -26.46 14.64 -11.57
CA SER A 212 -27.77 14.34 -10.99
C SER A 212 -27.69 13.36 -9.78
N VAL A 213 -26.66 12.52 -9.70
CA VAL A 213 -26.51 11.52 -8.63
C VAL A 213 -25.41 11.90 -7.66
N THR A 214 -24.20 12.20 -8.17
CA THR A 214 -22.99 12.40 -7.38
C THR A 214 -22.69 13.87 -7.09
N ARG A 215 -23.43 14.79 -7.70
CA ARG A 215 -23.17 16.24 -7.76
C ARG A 215 -21.85 16.60 -8.46
N GLY A 216 -21.32 15.67 -9.25
CA GLY A 216 -20.11 15.87 -10.04
C GLY A 216 -18.90 16.35 -9.23
N PRO A 217 -18.15 17.34 -9.72
CA PRO A 217 -16.96 17.87 -9.03
C PRO A 217 -17.26 18.46 -7.65
N ASN A 218 -18.49 18.95 -7.43
CA ASN A 218 -18.89 19.56 -6.16
C ASN A 218 -19.00 18.55 -5.02
N GLY A 219 -19.12 17.26 -5.34
CA GLY A 219 -19.21 16.21 -4.36
C GLY A 219 -20.48 16.23 -3.49
N ILE A 220 -20.57 15.27 -2.57
CA ILE A 220 -21.69 15.10 -1.65
C ILE A 220 -21.26 15.57 -0.27
N SER A 221 -21.96 16.58 0.26
CA SER A 221 -21.78 17.12 1.61
C SER A 221 -22.97 16.79 2.50
N GLY A 222 -22.82 16.98 3.82
CA GLY A 222 -23.90 16.76 4.79
C GLY A 222 -24.10 15.28 5.12
N ILE A 223 -23.08 14.46 4.98
CA ILE A 223 -23.09 13.05 5.38
C ILE A 223 -23.08 12.99 6.93
N SER A 224 -24.04 12.27 7.50
CA SER A 224 -24.13 12.14 8.96
C SER A 224 -23.01 11.24 9.49
N PRO A 225 -22.37 11.57 10.60
CA PRO A 225 -21.38 10.70 11.24
C PRO A 225 -22.07 9.43 11.77
N PRO A 226 -21.33 8.34 12.00
CA PRO A 226 -21.85 7.13 12.63
C PRO A 226 -22.48 7.44 13.99
N VAL A 227 -23.63 6.79 14.27
CA VAL A 227 -24.34 6.90 15.54
C VAL A 227 -24.25 5.56 16.26
N ILE A 228 -23.82 5.54 17.53
CA ILE A 228 -23.85 4.36 18.41
C ILE A 228 -24.79 4.64 19.57
N LEU A 229 -25.78 3.76 19.80
CA LEU A 229 -26.75 3.88 20.88
C LEU A 229 -27.40 5.27 20.97
N SER A 230 -27.84 5.82 19.82
CA SER A 230 -28.48 7.14 19.70
C SER A 230 -27.55 8.34 20.01
N MET A 231 -26.26 8.12 20.23
CA MET A 231 -25.28 9.20 20.39
C MET A 231 -24.43 9.34 19.12
N PRO A 232 -24.42 10.52 18.47
CA PRO A 232 -23.54 10.76 17.33
C PRO A 232 -22.09 10.70 17.79
N ILE A 233 -21.27 9.95 17.03
CA ILE A 233 -19.83 9.89 17.27
C ILE A 233 -19.19 11.19 16.75
N GLY A 234 -19.42 12.30 17.47
CA GLY A 234 -18.85 13.62 17.14
C GLY A 234 -17.44 13.82 17.68
N LYS A 235 -17.06 13.06 18.70
CA LYS A 235 -15.70 13.15 19.28
C LYS A 235 -14.71 12.30 18.48
N LEU A 236 -13.56 12.89 18.15
CA LEU A 236 -12.49 12.23 17.41
C LEU A 236 -12.02 10.94 18.10
N SER A 237 -11.96 10.93 19.44
CA SER A 237 -11.59 9.76 20.23
C SER A 237 -12.56 8.59 20.05
N SER A 238 -13.87 8.85 20.02
CA SER A 238 -14.88 7.80 19.82
C SER A 238 -14.79 7.23 18.39
N TYR A 239 -14.53 8.10 17.41
CA TYR A 239 -14.31 7.69 16.02
C TYR A 239 -13.08 6.82 15.87
N TYR A 240 -11.98 7.13 16.56
CA TYR A 240 -10.77 6.34 16.60
C TYR A 240 -11.05 4.89 17.05
N TYR A 241 -11.81 4.71 18.15
CA TYR A 241 -12.15 3.36 18.61
C TYR A 241 -13.00 2.57 17.62
N LEU A 242 -13.93 3.23 16.94
CA LEU A 242 -14.72 2.59 15.89
C LEU A 242 -13.83 2.09 14.76
N VAL A 243 -12.92 2.95 14.27
CA VAL A 243 -12.01 2.57 13.17
C VAL A 243 -11.02 1.50 13.62
N LEU A 244 -10.47 1.61 14.83
CA LEU A 244 -9.59 0.60 15.43
C LEU A 244 -10.27 -0.77 15.52
N PHE A 245 -11.55 -0.80 15.92
CA PHE A 245 -12.34 -2.03 15.91
C PHE A 245 -12.38 -2.67 14.53
N PHE A 246 -12.69 -1.89 13.48
CA PHE A 246 -12.72 -2.42 12.12
C PHE A 246 -11.33 -2.87 11.61
N VAL A 247 -10.26 -2.18 11.98
CA VAL A 247 -8.88 -2.63 11.67
C VAL A 247 -8.60 -3.99 12.30
N VAL A 248 -8.93 -4.17 13.58
CA VAL A 248 -8.73 -5.45 14.29
C VAL A 248 -9.53 -6.56 13.62
N VAL A 249 -10.79 -6.29 13.26
CA VAL A 249 -11.65 -7.24 12.53
C VAL A 249 -11.03 -7.58 11.17
N THR A 250 -10.56 -6.57 10.42
CA THR A 250 -9.91 -6.76 9.12
C THR A 250 -8.66 -7.64 9.24
N VAL A 251 -7.78 -7.35 10.19
CA VAL A 251 -6.56 -8.13 10.44
C VAL A 251 -6.92 -9.57 10.84
N PHE A 252 -7.89 -9.75 11.73
CA PHE A 252 -8.32 -11.06 12.20
C PHE A 252 -8.89 -11.91 11.06
N ILE A 253 -9.83 -11.35 10.28
CA ILE A 253 -10.47 -12.07 9.16
C ILE A 253 -9.44 -12.37 8.07
N THR A 254 -8.62 -11.40 7.68
CA THR A 254 -7.58 -11.60 6.66
C THR A 254 -6.59 -12.69 7.09
N ARG A 255 -6.19 -12.73 8.36
CA ARG A 255 -5.32 -13.77 8.91
C ARG A 255 -6.00 -15.15 8.88
N ARG A 256 -7.28 -15.24 9.22
CA ARG A 256 -8.06 -16.48 9.17
C ARG A 256 -8.25 -16.99 7.74
N VAL A 257 -8.57 -16.09 6.81
CA VAL A 257 -8.71 -16.42 5.39
C VAL A 257 -7.38 -16.88 4.80
N TYR A 258 -6.27 -16.20 5.13
CA TYR A 258 -4.94 -16.62 4.70
C TYR A 258 -4.59 -18.05 5.17
N ALA A 259 -4.90 -18.41 6.40
CA ALA A 259 -4.66 -19.75 6.93
C ALA A 259 -5.66 -20.82 6.42
N SER A 260 -6.73 -20.42 5.74
CA SER A 260 -7.78 -21.30 5.23
C SER A 260 -7.40 -22.01 3.92
N ARG A 261 -8.30 -22.86 3.40
CA ARG A 261 -8.16 -23.47 2.06
C ARG A 261 -8.11 -22.41 0.96
N ILE A 262 -8.87 -21.33 1.10
CA ILE A 262 -8.92 -20.23 0.12
C ILE A 262 -7.55 -19.53 0.05
N GLY A 263 -6.95 -19.17 1.18
CA GLY A 263 -5.64 -18.53 1.21
C GLY A 263 -4.53 -19.40 0.61
N ARG A 264 -4.55 -20.71 0.90
CA ARG A 264 -3.60 -21.65 0.28
C ARG A 264 -3.76 -21.74 -1.23
N ALA A 265 -4.99 -21.73 -1.74
CA ALA A 265 -5.26 -21.73 -3.17
C ALA A 265 -4.75 -20.43 -3.82
N TRP A 266 -4.93 -19.27 -3.21
CA TRP A 266 -4.39 -18.01 -3.71
C TRP A 266 -2.85 -18.04 -3.80
N VAL A 267 -2.18 -18.53 -2.76
CA VAL A 267 -0.70 -18.65 -2.78
C VAL A 267 -0.24 -19.62 -3.86
N ALA A 268 -0.92 -20.75 -4.03
CA ALA A 268 -0.61 -21.70 -5.11
C ALA A 268 -0.76 -21.07 -6.50
N ILE A 269 -1.85 -20.34 -6.75
CA ILE A 269 -2.12 -19.64 -8.01
C ILE A 269 -1.05 -18.56 -8.27
N ARG A 270 -0.59 -17.86 -7.25
CA ARG A 270 0.47 -16.87 -7.37
C ARG A 270 1.81 -17.48 -7.78
N GLU A 271 2.15 -18.64 -7.23
CA GLU A 271 3.41 -19.31 -7.54
C GLU A 271 3.39 -19.89 -8.97
N ASP A 272 2.34 -20.65 -9.33
CA ASP A 272 2.14 -21.18 -10.68
C ASP A 272 0.65 -21.47 -10.95
N GLU A 273 0.04 -20.66 -11.82
CA GLU A 273 -1.37 -20.78 -12.20
C GLU A 273 -1.67 -22.08 -12.96
N ILE A 274 -0.75 -22.50 -13.87
CA ILE A 274 -0.94 -23.68 -14.70
C ILE A 274 -0.85 -24.94 -13.83
N ALA A 275 0.19 -25.04 -13.01
CA ALA A 275 0.33 -26.16 -12.07
C ALA A 275 -0.86 -26.25 -11.11
N SER A 276 -1.35 -25.13 -10.60
CA SER A 276 -2.52 -25.09 -9.72
C SER A 276 -3.78 -25.60 -10.41
N SER A 277 -3.98 -25.26 -11.70
CA SER A 277 -5.14 -25.73 -12.47
C SER A 277 -5.08 -27.24 -12.71
N VAL A 278 -3.90 -27.79 -13.01
CA VAL A 278 -3.69 -29.23 -13.18
C VAL A 278 -3.95 -30.01 -11.89
N MET A 279 -3.65 -29.41 -10.73
CA MET A 279 -3.95 -29.95 -9.40
C MET A 279 -5.41 -29.84 -9.00
N GLY A 280 -6.32 -29.38 -9.90
CA GLY A 280 -7.74 -29.31 -9.68
C GLY A 280 -8.23 -28.04 -8.96
N ILE A 281 -7.38 -27.01 -8.81
CA ILE A 281 -7.79 -25.72 -8.27
C ILE A 281 -8.49 -24.92 -9.37
N ASN A 282 -9.74 -24.50 -9.12
CA ASN A 282 -10.46 -23.59 -10.02
C ASN A 282 -9.88 -22.17 -9.93
N THR A 283 -8.82 -21.88 -10.70
CA THR A 283 -8.09 -20.62 -10.66
C THR A 283 -8.99 -19.41 -10.93
N THR A 284 -9.98 -19.55 -11.83
CA THR A 284 -10.97 -18.52 -12.15
C THR A 284 -11.78 -18.11 -10.91
N ALA A 285 -12.39 -19.09 -10.24
CA ALA A 285 -13.22 -18.80 -9.06
C ALA A 285 -12.42 -18.17 -7.93
N TYR A 286 -11.21 -18.65 -7.66
CA TYR A 286 -10.38 -18.10 -6.60
C TYR A 286 -9.88 -16.69 -6.90
N LYS A 287 -9.61 -16.34 -8.15
CA LYS A 287 -9.29 -14.97 -8.56
C LYS A 287 -10.48 -14.04 -8.37
N LEU A 288 -11.70 -14.47 -8.76
CA LEU A 288 -12.95 -13.73 -8.52
C LEU A 288 -13.12 -13.44 -7.02
N TYR A 289 -12.91 -14.46 -6.17
CA TYR A 289 -13.00 -14.29 -4.71
C TYR A 289 -11.93 -13.32 -4.18
N ALA A 290 -10.72 -13.28 -4.74
CA ALA A 290 -9.70 -12.35 -4.32
C ALA A 290 -10.09 -10.89 -4.59
N PHE A 291 -10.62 -10.60 -5.80
CA PHE A 291 -11.12 -9.27 -6.14
C PHE A 291 -12.32 -8.87 -5.29
N ALA A 292 -13.32 -9.74 -5.15
CA ALA A 292 -14.51 -9.45 -4.33
C ALA A 292 -14.15 -9.20 -2.86
N PHE A 293 -13.23 -10.00 -2.31
CA PHE A 293 -12.79 -9.87 -0.92
C PHE A 293 -11.93 -8.61 -0.70
N GLY A 294 -11.04 -8.27 -1.65
CA GLY A 294 -10.28 -7.02 -1.59
C GLY A 294 -11.21 -5.79 -1.69
N ALA A 295 -12.17 -5.82 -2.63
CA ALA A 295 -13.17 -4.78 -2.79
C ALA A 295 -14.10 -4.64 -1.56
N PHE A 296 -14.43 -5.74 -0.87
CA PHE A 296 -15.16 -5.74 0.40
C PHE A 296 -14.50 -4.81 1.43
N TRP A 297 -13.19 -4.95 1.64
CA TRP A 297 -12.45 -4.11 2.59
C TRP A 297 -12.30 -2.67 2.11
N ALA A 298 -12.17 -2.46 0.81
CA ALA A 298 -12.14 -1.12 0.24
C ALA A 298 -13.48 -0.40 0.41
N GLY A 299 -14.60 -1.11 0.22
CA GLY A 299 -15.95 -0.57 0.45
C GLY A 299 -16.20 -0.19 1.91
N LEU A 300 -15.74 -1.04 2.83
CA LEU A 300 -15.80 -0.77 4.27
C LEU A 300 -14.99 0.49 4.63
N ALA A 301 -13.75 0.57 4.17
CA ALA A 301 -12.89 1.73 4.39
C ALA A 301 -13.52 3.00 3.79
N GLY A 302 -14.17 2.89 2.61
CA GLY A 302 -14.87 3.98 1.94
C GLY A 302 -16.04 4.53 2.76
N ALA A 303 -16.89 3.67 3.28
CA ALA A 303 -17.99 4.07 4.14
C ALA A 303 -17.51 4.77 5.42
N ILE A 304 -16.45 4.24 6.04
CA ILE A 304 -15.83 4.85 7.21
C ILE A 304 -15.23 6.21 6.88
N PHE A 305 -14.52 6.34 5.76
CA PHE A 305 -13.93 7.62 5.32
C PHE A 305 -15.02 8.68 5.08
N ALA A 306 -16.08 8.33 4.38
CA ALA A 306 -17.17 9.24 4.08
C ALA A 306 -17.89 9.72 5.36
N GLY A 307 -18.09 8.82 6.33
CA GLY A 307 -18.65 9.17 7.65
C GLY A 307 -17.72 10.06 8.49
N LYS A 308 -16.39 9.90 8.34
CA LYS A 308 -15.39 10.75 9.01
C LYS A 308 -15.34 12.16 8.42
N MET A 309 -15.20 12.23 7.09
CA MET A 309 -15.01 13.50 6.39
C MET A 309 -16.32 14.29 6.24
N GLN A 310 -17.48 13.61 6.35
CA GLN A 310 -18.81 14.19 6.11
C GLN A 310 -18.95 14.87 4.74
N PHE A 311 -17.97 14.62 3.89
CA PHE A 311 -17.87 15.13 2.54
C PHE A 311 -17.10 14.14 1.66
N VAL A 312 -17.59 13.93 0.44
CA VAL A 312 -16.95 13.04 -0.53
C VAL A 312 -16.93 13.72 -1.89
N SER A 313 -15.75 13.83 -2.51
CA SER A 313 -15.58 14.36 -3.87
C SER A 313 -14.78 13.38 -4.74
N PRO A 314 -14.93 13.42 -6.09
CA PRO A 314 -14.15 12.55 -6.98
C PRO A 314 -12.64 12.79 -6.91
N GLU A 315 -12.23 14.00 -6.50
CA GLU A 315 -10.82 14.38 -6.35
C GLU A 315 -10.10 13.65 -5.23
N SER A 316 -10.86 13.14 -4.24
CA SER A 316 -10.31 12.32 -3.16
C SER A 316 -9.88 10.90 -3.63
N PHE A 317 -10.25 10.49 -4.85
CA PHE A 317 -10.06 9.13 -5.34
C PHE A 317 -9.25 9.11 -6.64
N THR A 318 -8.11 9.77 -6.63
CA THR A 318 -7.20 9.84 -7.76
C THR A 318 -6.39 8.54 -7.94
N PHE A 319 -5.83 8.35 -9.13
CA PHE A 319 -4.88 7.27 -9.39
C PHE A 319 -3.70 7.26 -8.41
N MET A 320 -3.24 8.44 -7.98
CA MET A 320 -2.14 8.55 -7.01
C MET A 320 -2.44 7.86 -5.68
N GLU A 321 -3.71 7.84 -5.26
CA GLU A 321 -4.14 7.10 -4.08
C GLU A 321 -3.99 5.58 -4.25
N SER A 322 -4.32 5.04 -5.44
CA SER A 322 -4.07 3.63 -5.75
C SER A 322 -2.58 3.29 -5.70
N VAL A 323 -1.72 4.17 -6.24
CA VAL A 323 -0.27 4.00 -6.20
C VAL A 323 0.23 4.05 -4.75
N LEU A 324 -0.26 4.98 -3.94
CA LEU A 324 0.11 5.10 -2.53
C LEU A 324 -0.25 3.82 -1.75
N ILE A 325 -1.46 3.29 -1.93
CA ILE A 325 -1.89 2.04 -1.30
C ILE A 325 -1.01 0.86 -1.76
N LEU A 326 -0.67 0.79 -3.06
CA LEU A 326 0.22 -0.22 -3.59
C LEU A 326 1.64 -0.10 -2.98
N CYS A 327 2.16 1.12 -2.87
CA CYS A 327 3.44 1.38 -2.21
C CYS A 327 3.44 0.90 -0.75
N MET A 328 2.33 1.06 -0.01
CA MET A 328 2.20 0.53 1.35
C MET A 328 2.34 -1.00 1.39
N VAL A 329 1.72 -1.68 0.43
CA VAL A 329 1.78 -3.15 0.33
C VAL A 329 3.18 -3.63 -0.06
N ILE A 330 3.83 -2.97 -1.03
CA ILE A 330 5.18 -3.31 -1.47
C ILE A 330 6.20 -3.02 -0.37
N LEU A 331 6.13 -1.84 0.25
CA LEU A 331 7.00 -1.44 1.35
C LEU A 331 6.86 -2.38 2.54
N GLY A 332 5.64 -2.76 2.86
CA GLY A 332 5.37 -3.74 3.93
C GLY A 332 5.92 -5.13 3.63
N GLY A 333 5.87 -5.52 2.37
CA GLY A 333 6.22 -6.84 1.85
C GLY A 333 4.99 -7.62 1.40
N LEU A 334 4.96 -7.96 0.12
CA LEU A 334 3.86 -8.67 -0.53
C LEU A 334 3.50 -9.98 0.19
N GLY A 335 2.26 -10.12 0.60
CA GLY A 335 1.75 -11.30 1.30
C GLY A 335 2.00 -11.31 2.82
N SER A 336 2.64 -10.29 3.39
CA SER A 336 2.87 -10.16 4.83
C SER A 336 1.83 -9.25 5.48
N ILE A 337 0.90 -9.80 6.27
CA ILE A 337 -0.12 -9.00 6.97
C ILE A 337 0.52 -7.97 7.92
N ALA A 338 1.45 -8.41 8.77
CA ALA A 338 2.14 -7.53 9.71
C ALA A 338 3.00 -6.48 8.99
N GLY A 339 3.65 -6.89 7.89
CA GLY A 339 4.43 -5.98 7.05
C GLY A 339 3.57 -4.87 6.46
N VAL A 340 2.43 -5.21 5.87
CA VAL A 340 1.52 -4.25 5.24
C VAL A 340 0.95 -3.26 6.26
N VAL A 341 0.59 -3.72 7.47
CA VAL A 341 0.17 -2.83 8.57
C VAL A 341 1.25 -1.82 8.91
N LEU A 342 2.51 -2.28 9.06
CA LEU A 342 3.64 -1.38 9.32
C LEU A 342 3.93 -0.46 8.13
N GLY A 343 3.87 -0.97 6.90
CA GLY A 343 4.08 -0.19 5.68
C GLY A 343 3.07 0.95 5.54
N ALA A 344 1.79 0.66 5.77
CA ALA A 344 0.72 1.66 5.75
C ALA A 344 0.92 2.71 6.85
N PHE A 345 1.23 2.27 8.07
CA PHE A 345 1.49 3.17 9.19
C PHE A 345 2.68 4.10 8.92
N ILE A 346 3.79 3.56 8.42
CA ILE A 346 4.99 4.36 8.10
C ILE A 346 4.68 5.36 6.99
N LEU A 347 4.03 4.95 5.89
CA LEU A 347 3.77 5.84 4.75
C LEU A 347 2.78 6.95 5.06
N ILE A 348 1.88 6.77 6.01
CA ILE A 348 0.98 7.85 6.47
C ILE A 348 1.66 8.74 7.50
N LEU A 349 2.45 8.17 8.43
CA LEU A 349 3.07 8.92 9.51
C LEU A 349 4.34 9.68 9.05
N LEU A 350 5.11 9.10 8.12
CA LEU A 350 6.37 9.69 7.66
C LEU A 350 6.21 11.10 7.03
N PRO A 351 5.23 11.33 6.11
CA PRO A 351 4.97 12.67 5.59
C PRO A 351 4.58 13.66 6.66
N GLU A 352 3.95 13.20 7.73
CA GLU A 352 3.51 14.04 8.81
C GLU A 352 4.65 14.46 9.73
N ILE A 353 5.57 13.54 10.02
CA ILE A 353 6.81 13.85 10.75
C ILE A 353 7.69 14.81 9.94
N LEU A 354 7.72 14.65 8.61
CA LEU A 354 8.49 15.51 7.69
C LEU A 354 7.76 16.82 7.33
N ARG A 355 6.66 17.15 8.01
CA ARG A 355 5.86 18.35 7.74
C ARG A 355 6.67 19.66 7.86
N GLU A 356 7.62 19.70 8.74
CA GLU A 356 8.53 20.86 8.88
C GLU A 356 9.36 21.13 7.61
N ILE A 357 9.59 20.09 6.77
CA ILE A 357 10.33 20.17 5.50
C ILE A 357 9.36 20.04 4.33
N GLN A 358 8.31 20.86 4.30
CA GLN A 358 7.15 20.75 3.37
C GLN A 358 7.56 20.65 1.90
N LEU A 359 8.57 21.42 1.49
CA LEU A 359 9.02 21.49 0.09
C LEU A 359 9.64 20.18 -0.40
N TYR A 360 10.31 19.43 0.46
CA TYR A 360 11.05 18.21 0.11
C TYR A 360 10.35 16.92 0.53
N ARG A 361 9.17 17.01 1.16
CA ARG A 361 8.45 15.87 1.71
C ARG A 361 8.19 14.76 0.67
N MET A 362 7.66 15.13 -0.50
CA MET A 362 7.36 14.17 -1.58
C MET A 362 8.64 13.60 -2.21
N LEU A 363 9.68 14.42 -2.32
CA LEU A 363 10.99 13.98 -2.82
C LEU A 363 11.64 12.99 -1.84
N ALA A 364 11.61 13.27 -0.56
CA ALA A 364 12.15 12.38 0.48
C ALA A 364 11.40 11.04 0.52
N LEU A 365 10.08 11.06 0.38
CA LEU A 365 9.26 9.85 0.23
C LEU A 365 9.64 9.04 -0.99
N GLY A 366 9.74 9.67 -2.17
CA GLY A 366 10.10 9.01 -3.41
C GLY A 366 11.49 8.38 -3.35
N ILE A 367 12.49 9.13 -2.86
CA ILE A 367 13.85 8.61 -2.65
C ILE A 367 13.83 7.46 -1.64
N GLY A 368 13.14 7.61 -0.53
CA GLY A 368 13.04 6.56 0.50
C GLY A 368 12.45 5.26 -0.05
N LEU A 369 11.39 5.34 -0.85
CA LEU A 369 10.78 4.18 -1.51
C LEU A 369 11.73 3.52 -2.51
N VAL A 370 12.40 4.31 -3.36
CA VAL A 370 13.36 3.78 -4.34
C VAL A 370 14.53 3.09 -3.64
N LEU A 371 15.10 3.72 -2.62
CA LEU A 371 16.18 3.12 -1.83
C LEU A 371 15.73 1.81 -1.17
N LEU A 372 14.52 1.80 -0.58
CA LEU A 372 13.98 0.61 0.06
C LEU A 372 13.78 -0.53 -0.96
N MET A 373 13.27 -0.23 -2.17
CA MET A 373 13.11 -1.24 -3.22
C MET A 373 14.45 -1.77 -3.73
N ILE A 374 15.50 -0.91 -3.83
CA ILE A 374 16.85 -1.33 -4.23
C ILE A 374 17.49 -2.21 -3.15
N PHE A 375 17.42 -1.79 -1.89
CA PHE A 375 18.10 -2.49 -0.79
C PHE A 375 17.29 -3.65 -0.22
N ARG A 376 15.95 -3.60 -0.30
CA ARG A 376 15.05 -4.62 0.22
C ARG A 376 13.84 -4.88 -0.69
N PRO A 377 14.03 -5.56 -1.82
CA PRO A 377 12.94 -5.88 -2.75
C PRO A 377 11.85 -6.76 -2.12
N GLN A 378 12.14 -7.40 -0.99
CA GLN A 378 11.18 -8.23 -0.23
C GLN A 378 10.29 -7.41 0.72
N GLY A 379 10.49 -6.09 0.83
CA GLY A 379 9.82 -5.21 1.80
C GLY A 379 10.38 -5.31 3.21
N LEU A 380 9.75 -4.58 4.16
CA LEU A 380 10.22 -4.48 5.56
C LEU A 380 10.16 -5.82 6.29
N LEU A 381 9.06 -6.55 6.16
CA LEU A 381 8.80 -7.83 6.81
C LEU A 381 8.54 -8.99 5.83
N GLY A 382 8.83 -8.80 4.53
CA GLY A 382 8.80 -9.86 3.53
C GLY A 382 9.95 -10.84 3.77
N GLY A 383 9.65 -12.06 4.17
CA GLY A 383 10.59 -13.17 4.25
C GLY A 383 10.42 -14.10 3.06
N LYS A 384 11.48 -14.80 2.65
CA LYS A 384 11.41 -15.94 1.72
C LYS A 384 10.36 -16.91 2.26
N GLY A 385 9.21 -17.00 1.56
CA GLY A 385 8.15 -17.96 1.83
C GLY A 385 7.69 -17.91 3.29
N ALA A 386 6.51 -17.40 3.54
CA ALA A 386 5.77 -17.85 4.70
C ALA A 386 5.55 -19.35 4.52
N SER A 387 6.59 -20.16 4.77
CA SER A 387 6.46 -21.60 4.84
C SER A 387 5.39 -21.84 5.89
N PHE A 388 4.32 -22.51 5.48
CA PHE A 388 3.37 -23.14 6.38
C PHE A 388 4.16 -23.99 7.39
N ARG A 389 4.59 -23.41 8.49
CA ARG A 389 4.99 -24.16 9.68
C ARG A 389 3.76 -24.28 10.52
N SER A 390 3.24 -25.50 10.48
CA SER A 390 2.24 -26.10 11.37
C SER A 390 2.46 -25.78 12.84
#